data_c8887a92c53c118b98ab3a955269048f
#
_entry.id   c8887a92c53c118b98ab3a955269048f
#
_cell.length_a   1.000
_cell.length_b   1.000
_cell.length_c   1.000
_cell.angle_alpha   90.00
_cell.angle_beta   90.00
_cell.angle_gamma   90.00
#
_symmetry.space_group_name_H-M   'P 1'
#
loop_
_entity.id
_entity.type
_entity.pdbx_description
1 polymer ?
#
loop_
_entity_poly.entity_id
_entity_poly.type
_entity_poly.pdbx_seq_one_letter_code
_entity_poly.pdbx_strand_id
1 'polypeptide(L)'
;MKLKILGKYGPYGKAGEGAASGYLITDDDFCFLLDMGSGVLSRLIAEIDVKNLDGIFISHLHYDHTSDLLPFRYLLEEIDTKINIYTEKSDDEWYKILYDHPLFNVINVDENTVLDVKGKKITFFRMNHPVPCLAIKIEGNGVFAYTADTVYNDNLIPLLTGCDVAVADCSKPAHFIGGHMPAPAALKLKKETDVKLLIASHAAPDYDPSEVFVGTDGVVFAEEGKVYEI
;
A
#
# COMPACT_ATOMS: atom_id res chain seq x y z
N MET A 1 14.08 0.86 -9.11
CA MET A 1 13.09 1.32 -8.10
C MET A 1 13.38 0.66 -6.76
N LYS A 2 12.95 1.30 -5.67
CA LYS A 2 13.08 0.78 -4.30
C LYS A 2 11.75 0.86 -3.58
N LEU A 3 11.45 -0.15 -2.77
CA LEU A 3 10.34 -0.16 -1.83
C LEU A 3 10.86 -0.04 -0.40
N LYS A 4 10.35 0.90 0.37
CA LYS A 4 10.56 0.96 1.83
C LYS A 4 9.26 0.72 2.57
N ILE A 5 9.27 -0.20 3.55
CA ILE A 5 8.13 -0.47 4.42
C ILE A 5 8.10 0.58 5.54
N LEU A 6 7.10 1.45 5.54
CA LEU A 6 6.89 2.43 6.62
C LEU A 6 5.95 1.89 7.69
N GLY A 7 5.00 1.03 7.31
CA GLY A 7 4.08 0.37 8.21
C GLY A 7 3.51 -0.89 7.60
N LYS A 8 3.25 -1.90 8.43
CA LYS A 8 2.90 -3.26 7.97
C LYS A 8 1.70 -3.87 8.70
N TYR A 9 1.09 -3.16 9.62
CA TYR A 9 0.02 -3.70 10.45
C TYR A 9 -1.37 -3.23 10.00
N GLY A 10 -2.39 -4.01 10.31
CA GLY A 10 -3.81 -3.70 10.20
C GLY A 10 -4.65 -4.48 11.23
N PRO A 11 -5.74 -3.94 11.74
CA PRO A 11 -6.34 -2.61 11.48
C PRO A 11 -5.78 -1.48 12.37
N TYR A 12 -4.69 -1.69 13.09
CA TYR A 12 -3.97 -0.68 13.89
C TYR A 12 -2.51 -1.09 14.05
N GLY A 13 -1.64 -0.15 14.38
CA GLY A 13 -0.22 -0.40 14.61
C GLY A 13 0.03 -1.23 15.87
N LYS A 14 1.14 -1.96 15.91
CA LYS A 14 1.55 -2.72 17.09
C LYS A 14 2.09 -1.80 18.17
N ALA A 15 1.64 -1.98 19.40
CA ALA A 15 1.98 -1.13 20.53
C ALA A 15 3.49 -0.98 20.73
N GLY A 16 3.99 0.27 20.69
CA GLY A 16 5.39 0.61 20.87
C GLY A 16 6.34 0.20 19.74
N GLU A 17 5.86 -0.47 18.69
CA GLU A 17 6.72 -1.07 17.68
C GLU A 17 6.36 -0.69 16.24
N GLY A 18 5.08 -0.65 15.86
CA GLY A 18 4.71 -0.67 14.45
C GLY A 18 3.64 0.33 14.05
N ALA A 19 3.68 0.74 12.78
CA ALA A 19 2.67 1.57 12.13
C ALA A 19 1.66 0.73 11.34
N ALA A 20 0.50 1.32 11.06
CA ALA A 20 -0.46 0.79 10.12
C ALA A 20 0.07 0.90 8.66
N SER A 21 -0.72 0.52 7.66
CA SER A 21 -0.27 0.39 6.28
C SER A 21 0.35 1.65 5.71
N GLY A 22 1.58 1.53 5.17
CA GLY A 22 2.27 2.59 4.46
C GLY A 22 3.54 2.10 3.77
N TYR A 23 3.66 2.37 2.44
CA TYR A 23 4.75 1.87 1.63
C TYR A 23 5.28 2.97 0.73
N LEU A 24 6.59 3.24 0.79
CA LEU A 24 7.23 4.28 0.00
C LEU A 24 7.98 3.66 -1.19
N ILE A 25 7.61 4.07 -2.39
CA ILE A 25 8.31 3.72 -3.63
C ILE A 25 9.16 4.89 -4.06
N THR A 26 10.44 4.64 -4.30
CA THR A 26 11.39 5.64 -4.82
C THR A 26 12.16 5.12 -6.02
N ASP A 27 12.45 6.00 -6.95
CA ASP A 27 13.39 5.79 -8.05
C ASP A 27 14.01 7.16 -8.36
N ASP A 28 15.08 7.29 -9.03
CA ASP A 28 15.86 8.53 -9.31
C ASP A 28 15.11 9.85 -8.98
N ASP A 29 14.13 10.21 -9.79
CA ASP A 29 13.31 11.42 -9.64
C ASP A 29 11.84 11.12 -9.27
N PHE A 30 11.48 9.86 -9.00
CA PHE A 30 10.14 9.41 -8.65
C PHE A 30 10.04 9.06 -7.17
N CYS A 31 9.01 9.59 -6.50
CA CYS A 31 8.74 9.34 -5.09
C CYS A 31 7.23 9.25 -4.85
N PHE A 32 6.73 8.10 -4.45
CA PHE A 32 5.30 7.82 -4.38
C PHE A 32 4.95 7.03 -3.10
N LEU A 33 3.98 7.51 -2.35
CA LEU A 33 3.49 6.83 -1.13
C LEU A 33 2.24 6.02 -1.44
N LEU A 34 2.16 4.83 -0.89
CA LEU A 34 0.98 3.96 -0.95
C LEU A 34 0.43 3.79 0.45
N ASP A 35 -0.78 4.29 0.67
CA ASP A 35 -1.48 4.41 1.94
C ASP A 35 -0.75 5.24 3.01
N MET A 36 -1.53 5.80 3.93
CA MET A 36 -1.04 6.68 4.99
C MET A 36 -1.78 6.40 6.30
N GLY A 37 -1.62 5.18 6.79
CA GLY A 37 -2.19 4.73 8.06
C GLY A 37 -1.47 5.32 9.27
N SER A 38 -1.99 5.05 10.46
CA SER A 38 -1.47 5.60 11.72
C SER A 38 0.01 5.28 11.95
N GLY A 39 0.82 6.31 12.18
CA GLY A 39 2.27 6.24 12.42
C GLY A 39 3.12 6.33 11.14
N VAL A 40 2.51 6.36 9.96
CA VAL A 40 3.23 6.45 8.67
C VAL A 40 3.81 7.84 8.45
N LEU A 41 3.08 8.91 8.82
CA LEU A 41 3.56 10.29 8.64
C LEU A 41 4.90 10.53 9.32
N SER A 42 5.04 10.15 10.58
CA SER A 42 6.28 10.36 11.34
C SER A 42 7.49 9.65 10.72
N ARG A 43 7.27 8.51 10.09
CA ARG A 43 8.29 7.73 9.40
C ARG A 43 8.59 8.29 8.01
N LEU A 44 7.57 8.76 7.31
CA LEU A 44 7.73 9.39 5.99
C LEU A 44 8.64 10.62 6.07
N ILE A 45 8.37 11.53 7.02
CA ILE A 45 9.16 12.75 7.19
C ILE A 45 10.60 12.51 7.69
N ALA A 46 10.86 11.34 8.27
CA ALA A 46 12.22 10.94 8.64
C ALA A 46 13.02 10.41 7.41
N GLU A 47 12.33 10.01 6.33
CA GLU A 47 12.94 9.38 5.16
C GLU A 47 13.13 10.35 3.99
N ILE A 48 12.19 11.27 3.79
CA ILE A 48 12.20 12.18 2.64
C ILE A 48 11.80 13.61 3.04
N ASP A 49 12.22 14.57 2.24
CA ASP A 49 11.54 15.87 2.18
C ASP A 49 10.21 15.66 1.43
N VAL A 50 9.09 15.95 2.09
CA VAL A 50 7.73 15.78 1.54
C VAL A 50 7.52 16.58 0.25
N LYS A 51 8.27 17.66 0.02
CA LYS A 51 8.24 18.43 -1.23
C LYS A 51 8.68 17.60 -2.46
N ASN A 52 9.40 16.50 -2.24
CA ASN A 52 9.82 15.60 -3.30
C ASN A 52 8.78 14.50 -3.60
N LEU A 53 7.66 14.44 -2.84
CA LEU A 53 6.63 13.44 -3.04
C LEU A 53 5.77 13.80 -4.27
N ASP A 54 5.73 12.91 -5.26
CA ASP A 54 4.96 13.09 -6.49
C ASP A 54 3.47 12.84 -6.29
N GLY A 55 3.13 11.99 -5.32
CA GLY A 55 1.76 11.71 -4.96
C GLY A 55 1.61 10.64 -3.90
N ILE A 56 0.39 10.52 -3.43
CA ILE A 56 -0.06 9.49 -2.50
C ILE A 56 -1.20 8.73 -3.17
N PHE A 57 -1.10 7.42 -3.24
CA PHE A 57 -2.23 6.56 -3.58
C PHE A 57 -2.88 6.06 -2.30
N ILE A 58 -4.18 6.24 -2.18
CA ILE A 58 -5.00 5.68 -1.10
C ILE A 58 -5.87 4.58 -1.68
N SER A 59 -5.62 3.36 -1.24
CA SER A 59 -6.26 2.16 -1.75
C SER A 59 -7.75 2.08 -1.44
N HIS A 60 -8.14 2.49 -0.23
CA HIS A 60 -9.52 2.52 0.26
C HIS A 60 -9.65 3.37 1.53
N LEU A 61 -10.87 3.55 2.03
CA LEU A 61 -11.18 4.52 3.08
C LEU A 61 -11.11 3.99 4.52
N HIS A 62 -10.59 2.79 4.79
CA HIS A 62 -10.40 2.38 6.17
C HIS A 62 -9.35 3.23 6.88
N TYR A 63 -9.52 3.40 8.19
CA TYR A 63 -8.73 4.37 8.98
C TYR A 63 -7.25 3.99 9.07
N ASP A 64 -6.93 2.71 9.04
CA ASP A 64 -5.55 2.19 9.04
C ASP A 64 -4.80 2.38 7.72
N HIS A 65 -5.49 2.94 6.70
CA HIS A 65 -4.91 3.37 5.42
C HIS A 65 -4.94 4.90 5.23
N THR A 66 -5.67 5.64 6.10
CA THR A 66 -5.96 7.06 5.85
C THR A 66 -5.73 7.99 7.03
N SER A 67 -5.61 7.49 8.26
CA SER A 67 -5.66 8.32 9.49
C SER A 67 -4.60 9.41 9.54
N ASP A 68 -3.39 9.18 9.05
CA ASP A 68 -2.32 10.17 9.09
C ASP A 68 -2.47 11.28 8.02
N LEU A 69 -3.43 11.17 7.08
CA LEU A 69 -3.80 12.29 6.20
C LEU A 69 -4.31 13.51 6.98
N LEU A 70 -4.93 13.32 8.15
CA LEU A 70 -5.43 14.43 8.96
C LEU A 70 -4.29 15.29 9.53
N PRO A 71 -3.31 14.74 10.28
CA PRO A 71 -2.17 15.53 10.74
C PRO A 71 -1.25 15.96 9.59
N PHE A 72 -1.23 15.27 8.47
CA PHE A 72 -0.46 15.65 7.28
C PHE A 72 -0.86 17.01 6.70
N ARG A 73 -2.13 17.41 6.86
CA ARG A 73 -2.62 18.74 6.45
C ARG A 73 -1.84 19.86 7.12
N TYR A 74 -1.59 19.76 8.43
CA TYR A 74 -0.83 20.78 9.17
C TYR A 74 0.61 20.88 8.67
N LEU A 75 1.25 19.76 8.35
CA LEU A 75 2.58 19.79 7.75
C LEU A 75 2.56 20.50 6.40
N LEU A 76 1.58 20.21 5.53
CA LEU A 76 1.46 20.85 4.22
C LEU A 76 1.20 22.35 4.32
N GLU A 77 0.40 22.79 5.30
CA GLU A 77 0.20 24.21 5.62
C GLU A 77 1.50 24.89 6.05
N GLU A 78 2.29 24.24 6.91
CA GLU A 78 3.56 24.77 7.40
C GLU A 78 4.59 24.93 6.28
N ILE A 79 4.67 23.97 5.35
CA ILE A 79 5.64 23.99 4.23
C ILE A 79 5.10 24.64 2.96
N ASP A 80 3.84 25.11 2.94
CA ASP A 80 3.11 25.69 1.79
C ASP A 80 3.23 24.83 0.51
N THR A 81 2.84 23.57 0.63
CA THR A 81 3.00 22.59 -0.45
C THR A 81 1.70 21.88 -0.75
N LYS A 82 1.35 21.75 -2.04
CA LYS A 82 0.24 20.92 -2.51
C LYS A 82 0.70 19.52 -2.84
N ILE A 83 -0.15 18.53 -2.59
CA ILE A 83 0.12 17.14 -2.89
C ILE A 83 -1.00 16.51 -3.75
N ASN A 84 -0.62 15.66 -4.70
CA ASN A 84 -1.58 14.85 -5.46
C ASN A 84 -1.99 13.63 -4.61
N ILE A 85 -3.30 13.40 -4.52
CA ILE A 85 -3.85 12.19 -3.88
C ILE A 85 -4.66 11.44 -4.92
N TYR A 86 -4.26 10.21 -5.20
CA TYR A 86 -4.92 9.30 -6.14
C TYR A 86 -5.78 8.33 -5.34
N THR A 87 -7.08 8.34 -5.55
CA THR A 87 -8.03 7.51 -4.81
C THR A 87 -9.31 7.30 -5.61
N GLU A 88 -10.06 6.26 -5.29
CA GLU A 88 -11.39 6.08 -5.87
C GLU A 88 -12.37 7.12 -5.31
N LYS A 89 -13.24 7.64 -6.19
CA LYS A 89 -14.29 8.57 -5.76
C LYS A 89 -15.33 7.86 -4.90
N SER A 90 -15.72 8.49 -3.81
CA SER A 90 -16.78 8.03 -2.94
C SER A 90 -17.73 9.18 -2.54
N ASP A 91 -18.98 8.85 -2.28
CA ASP A 91 -19.97 9.78 -1.69
C ASP A 91 -20.00 9.70 -0.15
N ASP A 92 -19.14 8.88 0.45
CA ASP A 92 -19.01 8.71 1.90
C ASP A 92 -18.63 10.03 2.59
N GLU A 93 -19.19 10.26 3.80
CA GLU A 93 -18.85 11.45 4.58
C GLU A 93 -17.37 11.48 4.96
N TRP A 94 -16.78 10.31 5.23
CA TRP A 94 -15.35 10.21 5.57
C TRP A 94 -14.47 10.63 4.40
N TYR A 95 -14.85 10.26 3.16
CA TYR A 95 -14.18 10.76 1.95
C TYR A 95 -14.17 12.29 1.91
N LYS A 96 -15.32 12.94 2.17
CA LYS A 96 -15.43 14.39 2.17
C LYS A 96 -14.56 15.02 3.27
N ILE A 97 -14.59 14.44 4.48
CA ILE A 97 -13.78 14.91 5.60
C ILE A 97 -12.29 14.79 5.28
N LEU A 98 -11.86 13.66 4.72
CA LEU A 98 -10.46 13.40 4.40
C LEU A 98 -9.90 14.32 3.33
N TYR A 99 -10.69 14.61 2.29
CA TYR A 99 -10.16 15.25 1.09
C TYR A 99 -10.59 16.70 0.90
N ASP A 100 -11.46 17.24 1.75
CA ASP A 100 -11.82 18.66 1.75
C ASP A 100 -10.69 19.50 2.38
N HIS A 101 -9.61 19.66 1.61
CA HIS A 101 -8.47 20.48 2.01
C HIS A 101 -7.82 21.16 0.79
N PRO A 102 -7.54 22.47 0.85
CA PRO A 102 -7.07 23.23 -0.32
C PRO A 102 -5.68 22.83 -0.84
N LEU A 103 -4.89 22.12 -0.03
CA LEU A 103 -3.57 21.62 -0.42
C LEU A 103 -3.59 20.18 -0.94
N PHE A 104 -4.75 19.52 -0.94
CA PHE A 104 -4.95 18.23 -1.57
C PHE A 104 -5.50 18.41 -2.99
N ASN A 105 -4.74 17.98 -3.99
CA ASN A 105 -5.20 17.83 -5.36
C ASN A 105 -5.68 16.39 -5.56
N VAL A 106 -6.98 16.15 -5.33
CA VAL A 106 -7.57 14.81 -5.39
C VAL A 106 -7.84 14.41 -6.83
N ILE A 107 -7.20 13.35 -7.27
CA ILE A 107 -7.32 12.76 -8.61
C ILE A 107 -8.06 11.44 -8.45
N ASN A 108 -9.30 11.39 -8.97
CA ASN A 108 -10.08 10.17 -8.91
C ASN A 108 -9.59 9.16 -9.93
N VAL A 109 -9.38 7.92 -9.48
CA VAL A 109 -8.94 6.79 -10.29
C VAL A 109 -9.89 5.60 -10.12
N ASP A 110 -9.88 4.71 -11.09
CA ASP A 110 -10.63 3.45 -11.10
C ASP A 110 -9.81 2.36 -11.81
N GLU A 111 -10.34 1.17 -11.91
CA GLU A 111 -9.69 0.02 -12.57
C GLU A 111 -9.45 0.20 -14.08
N ASN A 112 -10.04 1.22 -14.72
CA ASN A 112 -9.84 1.56 -16.13
C ASN A 112 -8.80 2.67 -16.31
N THR A 113 -8.37 3.29 -15.23
CA THR A 113 -7.42 4.40 -15.25
C THR A 113 -6.00 3.91 -15.50
N VAL A 114 -5.30 4.58 -16.41
CA VAL A 114 -3.86 4.41 -16.62
C VAL A 114 -3.21 5.78 -16.48
N LEU A 115 -2.22 5.87 -15.62
CA LEU A 115 -1.46 7.11 -15.40
C LEU A 115 -0.02 6.94 -15.88
N ASP A 116 0.58 8.05 -16.27
CA ASP A 116 2.03 8.20 -16.37
C ASP A 116 2.47 9.26 -15.37
N VAL A 117 3.33 8.84 -14.43
CA VAL A 117 3.94 9.76 -13.46
C VAL A 117 5.45 9.65 -13.61
N LYS A 118 6.07 10.65 -14.17
CA LYS A 118 7.53 10.70 -14.43
C LYS A 118 8.05 9.45 -15.16
N GLY A 119 7.32 9.00 -16.18
CA GLY A 119 7.66 7.82 -16.97
C GLY A 119 7.41 6.48 -16.31
N LYS A 120 6.77 6.46 -15.15
CA LYS A 120 6.24 5.24 -14.52
C LYS A 120 4.79 5.06 -14.94
N LYS A 121 4.48 3.92 -15.57
CA LYS A 121 3.10 3.54 -15.89
C LYS A 121 2.44 2.97 -14.66
N ILE A 122 1.30 3.53 -14.28
CA ILE A 122 0.52 3.11 -13.10
C ILE A 122 -0.83 2.62 -13.56
N THR A 123 -1.22 1.43 -13.13
CA THR A 123 -2.52 0.81 -13.38
C THR A 123 -3.15 0.31 -12.10
N PHE A 124 -4.47 0.20 -12.09
CA PHE A 124 -5.24 -0.14 -10.91
C PHE A 124 -6.08 -1.40 -11.16
N PHE A 125 -6.38 -2.15 -10.09
CA PHE A 125 -7.14 -3.37 -10.14
C PHE A 125 -8.19 -3.40 -9.04
N ARG A 126 -9.44 -3.74 -9.35
CA ARG A 126 -10.50 -3.88 -8.36
C ARG A 126 -10.23 -5.06 -7.45
N MET A 127 -10.26 -4.81 -6.13
CA MET A 127 -10.08 -5.84 -5.11
C MET A 127 -11.40 -6.24 -4.46
N ASN A 128 -11.44 -7.44 -3.92
CA ASN A 128 -12.61 -7.96 -3.22
C ASN A 128 -12.48 -7.71 -1.70
N HIS A 129 -13.01 -6.57 -1.29
CA HIS A 129 -12.98 -6.08 0.09
C HIS A 129 -14.36 -5.48 0.45
N PRO A 130 -14.77 -5.43 1.76
CA PRO A 130 -16.09 -4.91 2.16
C PRO A 130 -16.40 -3.47 1.73
N VAL A 131 -15.38 -2.66 1.53
CA VAL A 131 -15.50 -1.30 0.95
C VAL A 131 -14.80 -1.25 -0.42
N PRO A 132 -15.14 -0.31 -1.30
CA PRO A 132 -14.43 -0.11 -2.57
C PRO A 132 -12.93 0.00 -2.33
N CYS A 133 -12.16 -0.88 -2.97
CA CYS A 133 -10.72 -1.00 -2.78
C CYS A 133 -10.01 -1.26 -4.11
N LEU A 134 -8.91 -0.54 -4.33
CA LEU A 134 -8.05 -0.68 -5.50
C LEU A 134 -6.65 -1.15 -5.10
N ALA A 135 -6.14 -2.12 -5.83
CA ALA A 135 -4.72 -2.43 -5.88
C ALA A 135 -4.03 -1.57 -6.94
N ILE A 136 -2.71 -1.47 -6.87
CA ILE A 136 -1.89 -0.68 -7.80
C ILE A 136 -0.72 -1.50 -8.34
N LYS A 137 -0.41 -1.33 -9.64
CA LYS A 137 0.80 -1.83 -10.29
C LYS A 137 1.58 -0.65 -10.87
N ILE A 138 2.88 -0.61 -10.61
CA ILE A 138 3.80 0.43 -11.07
C ILE A 138 4.87 -0.24 -11.93
N GLU A 139 4.95 0.16 -13.20
CA GLU A 139 5.90 -0.35 -14.19
C GLU A 139 6.91 0.75 -14.55
N GLY A 140 8.20 0.44 -14.46
CA GLY A 140 9.31 1.34 -14.76
C GLY A 140 10.63 0.59 -14.94
N ASN A 141 11.69 0.96 -14.20
CA ASN A 141 12.98 0.23 -14.19
C ASN A 141 12.88 -1.13 -13.46
N GLY A 142 11.70 -1.53 -13.06
CA GLY A 142 11.26 -2.78 -12.50
C GLY A 142 9.74 -2.75 -12.42
N VAL A 143 9.12 -3.81 -11.94
CA VAL A 143 7.66 -3.94 -11.83
C VAL A 143 7.27 -4.24 -10.40
N PHE A 144 6.48 -3.34 -9.83
CA PHE A 144 5.97 -3.43 -8.45
C PHE A 144 4.45 -3.56 -8.42
N ALA A 145 3.91 -4.30 -7.47
CA ALA A 145 2.49 -4.32 -7.17
C ALA A 145 2.19 -4.24 -5.67
N TYR A 146 1.06 -3.63 -5.32
CA TYR A 146 0.48 -3.64 -3.99
C TYR A 146 -0.98 -4.08 -4.08
N THR A 147 -1.34 -5.16 -3.39
CA THR A 147 -2.69 -5.73 -3.48
C THR A 147 -3.73 -4.90 -2.74
N ALA A 148 -3.31 -4.01 -1.84
CA ALA A 148 -4.18 -3.47 -0.81
C ALA A 148 -4.90 -4.59 -0.04
N ASP A 149 -6.02 -4.29 0.62
CA ASP A 149 -6.80 -5.24 1.39
C ASP A 149 -7.72 -6.06 0.49
N THR A 150 -7.67 -7.37 0.62
CA THR A 150 -8.49 -8.24 -0.22
C THR A 150 -8.57 -9.67 0.30
N VAL A 151 -9.67 -10.36 0.02
CA VAL A 151 -9.67 -11.82 -0.02
C VAL A 151 -9.04 -12.29 -1.34
N TYR A 152 -8.66 -13.56 -1.41
CA TYR A 152 -8.19 -14.15 -2.66
C TYR A 152 -9.25 -14.02 -3.76
N ASN A 153 -8.84 -13.47 -4.92
CA ASN A 153 -9.70 -13.28 -6.09
C ASN A 153 -8.90 -13.32 -7.39
N ASP A 154 -9.60 -13.44 -8.52
CA ASP A 154 -8.98 -13.66 -9.84
C ASP A 154 -8.16 -12.46 -10.34
N ASN A 155 -8.43 -11.24 -9.87
CA ASN A 155 -7.67 -10.04 -10.27
C ASN A 155 -6.24 -10.03 -9.72
N LEU A 156 -5.94 -10.83 -8.70
CA LEU A 156 -4.60 -10.96 -8.14
C LEU A 156 -3.60 -11.58 -9.11
N ILE A 157 -4.05 -12.47 -10.00
CA ILE A 157 -3.17 -13.12 -10.97
C ILE A 157 -2.61 -12.11 -11.99
N PRO A 158 -3.43 -11.35 -12.75
CA PRO A 158 -2.90 -10.35 -13.68
C PRO A 158 -2.17 -9.20 -12.97
N LEU A 159 -2.57 -8.85 -11.73
CA LEU A 159 -1.86 -7.85 -10.93
C LEU A 159 -0.41 -8.28 -10.67
N LEU A 160 -0.18 -9.51 -10.20
CA LEU A 160 1.13 -9.98 -9.74
C LEU A 160 1.99 -10.59 -10.86
N THR A 161 1.40 -10.98 -11.98
CA THR A 161 2.16 -11.55 -13.10
C THR A 161 3.18 -10.55 -13.63
N GLY A 162 4.44 -10.99 -13.76
CA GLY A 162 5.57 -10.20 -14.24
C GLY A 162 6.13 -9.21 -13.22
N CYS A 163 5.70 -9.27 -11.94
CA CYS A 163 6.23 -8.37 -10.90
C CYS A 163 7.58 -8.87 -10.36
N ASP A 164 8.51 -7.93 -10.17
CA ASP A 164 9.75 -8.18 -9.46
C ASP A 164 9.49 -8.27 -7.95
N VAL A 165 8.73 -7.31 -7.42
CA VAL A 165 8.33 -7.25 -6.01
C VAL A 165 6.84 -6.96 -5.89
N ALA A 166 6.16 -7.65 -4.97
CA ALA A 166 4.80 -7.32 -4.61
C ALA A 166 4.60 -7.29 -3.09
N VAL A 167 3.80 -6.35 -2.60
CA VAL A 167 3.27 -6.35 -1.23
C VAL A 167 1.85 -6.89 -1.26
N ALA A 168 1.58 -7.90 -0.44
CA ALA A 168 0.30 -8.58 -0.42
C ALA A 168 -0.32 -8.59 1.00
N ASP A 169 -1.64 -8.41 1.06
CA ASP A 169 -2.43 -8.61 2.28
C ASP A 169 -2.17 -9.99 2.88
N CYS A 170 -1.89 -10.03 4.17
CA CYS A 170 -1.68 -11.26 4.93
C CYS A 170 -2.11 -11.07 6.40
N SER A 171 -3.36 -10.64 6.58
CA SER A 171 -3.82 -10.08 7.85
C SER A 171 -4.07 -11.11 8.94
N LYS A 172 -4.46 -12.35 8.59
CA LYS A 172 -5.05 -13.28 9.57
C LYS A 172 -4.59 -14.73 9.38
N PRO A 173 -4.72 -15.58 10.44
CA PRO A 173 -4.55 -17.02 10.31
C PRO A 173 -5.55 -17.66 9.32
N ALA A 174 -5.21 -18.84 8.81
CA ALA A 174 -5.97 -19.56 7.78
C ALA A 174 -7.45 -19.84 8.11
N HIS A 175 -7.79 -19.93 9.39
CA HIS A 175 -9.17 -20.20 9.84
C HIS A 175 -10.04 -18.95 10.01
N PHE A 176 -9.46 -17.76 9.81
CA PHE A 176 -10.21 -16.52 9.94
C PHE A 176 -11.04 -16.26 8.67
N ILE A 177 -12.32 -15.94 8.85
CA ILE A 177 -13.24 -15.53 7.79
C ILE A 177 -13.42 -14.01 7.88
N GLY A 178 -13.00 -13.30 6.83
CA GLY A 178 -13.09 -11.83 6.79
C GLY A 178 -12.65 -11.29 5.43
N GLY A 179 -12.53 -10.00 5.32
CA GLY A 179 -12.17 -9.28 4.08
C GLY A 179 -10.69 -9.34 3.69
N HIS A 180 -9.90 -10.30 4.21
CA HIS A 180 -8.45 -10.37 4.06
C HIS A 180 -7.93 -11.74 3.67
N MET A 181 -6.72 -11.79 3.10
CA MET A 181 -6.04 -13.04 2.79
C MET A 181 -5.33 -13.61 4.02
N PRO A 182 -5.41 -14.95 4.21
CA PRO A 182 -4.56 -15.66 5.17
C PRO A 182 -3.19 -15.98 4.56
N ALA A 183 -2.17 -16.24 5.39
CA ALA A 183 -0.81 -16.57 4.94
C ALA A 183 -0.72 -17.70 3.90
N PRO A 184 -1.50 -18.82 3.98
CA PRO A 184 -1.50 -19.83 2.93
C PRO A 184 -1.96 -19.31 1.55
N ALA A 185 -2.78 -18.25 1.50
CA ALA A 185 -3.18 -17.64 0.22
C ALA A 185 -2.02 -16.88 -0.43
N ALA A 186 -1.14 -16.23 0.35
CA ALA A 186 0.09 -15.64 -0.15
C ALA A 186 1.01 -16.70 -0.80
N LEU A 187 1.16 -17.88 -0.16
CA LEU A 187 1.90 -19.01 -0.75
C LEU A 187 1.27 -19.52 -2.04
N LYS A 188 -0.06 -19.55 -2.11
CA LYS A 188 -0.79 -19.91 -3.33
C LYS A 188 -0.51 -18.91 -4.44
N LEU A 189 -0.61 -17.60 -4.18
CA LEU A 189 -0.29 -16.55 -5.15
C LEU A 189 1.14 -16.68 -5.69
N LYS A 190 2.12 -16.90 -4.83
CA LYS A 190 3.51 -17.12 -5.25
C LYS A 190 3.67 -18.30 -6.21
N LYS A 191 2.86 -19.35 -6.07
CA LYS A 191 2.88 -20.53 -6.96
C LYS A 191 2.14 -20.30 -8.27
N GLU A 192 1.11 -19.47 -8.26
CA GLU A 192 0.24 -19.22 -9.41
C GLU A 192 0.70 -18.03 -10.27
N THR A 193 1.64 -17.25 -9.76
CA THR A 193 2.24 -16.11 -10.47
C THR A 193 3.76 -16.28 -10.56
N ASP A 194 4.37 -15.52 -11.44
CA ASP A 194 5.82 -15.46 -11.60
C ASP A 194 6.47 -14.31 -10.80
N VAL A 195 5.74 -13.73 -9.81
CA VAL A 195 6.30 -12.70 -8.94
C VAL A 195 7.58 -13.18 -8.28
N LYS A 196 8.68 -12.40 -8.40
CA LYS A 196 9.98 -12.84 -7.87
C LYS A 196 10.02 -12.80 -6.35
N LEU A 197 9.59 -11.70 -5.74
CA LEU A 197 9.51 -11.52 -4.28
C LEU A 197 8.10 -11.08 -3.87
N LEU A 198 7.43 -11.89 -3.06
CA LEU A 198 6.16 -11.57 -2.42
C LEU A 198 6.39 -11.20 -0.96
N ILE A 199 6.02 -9.99 -0.56
CA ILE A 199 6.14 -9.47 0.80
C ILE A 199 4.76 -9.49 1.43
N ALA A 200 4.54 -10.42 2.36
CA ALA A 200 3.31 -10.48 3.15
C ALA A 200 3.26 -9.32 4.15
N SER A 201 2.18 -8.57 4.19
CA SER A 201 2.02 -7.38 5.02
C SER A 201 0.58 -7.27 5.55
N HIS A 202 0.24 -6.14 6.17
CA HIS A 202 -1.08 -5.88 6.76
C HIS A 202 -1.48 -6.92 7.83
N ALA A 203 -0.50 -7.42 8.60
CA ALA A 203 -0.78 -8.42 9.64
C ALA A 203 -1.43 -7.79 10.86
N ALA A 204 -2.35 -8.53 11.50
CA ALA A 204 -2.86 -8.14 12.82
C ALA A 204 -1.68 -8.05 13.81
N PRO A 205 -1.69 -7.09 14.77
CA PRO A 205 -0.55 -6.82 15.65
C PRO A 205 -0.09 -8.00 16.51
N ASP A 206 -0.99 -8.95 16.77
CA ASP A 206 -0.75 -10.18 17.54
C ASP A 206 -0.48 -11.42 16.66
N TYR A 207 -0.39 -11.22 15.33
CA TYR A 207 -0.17 -12.29 14.36
C TYR A 207 1.15 -12.12 13.60
N ASP A 208 2.00 -13.14 13.66
CA ASP A 208 3.23 -13.23 12.88
C ASP A 208 3.12 -14.42 11.90
N PRO A 209 3.00 -14.16 10.59
CA PRO A 209 2.90 -15.20 9.57
C PRO A 209 4.25 -15.81 9.19
N SER A 210 5.38 -15.38 9.73
CA SER A 210 6.73 -15.78 9.29
C SER A 210 6.95 -17.29 9.30
N GLU A 211 6.41 -17.99 10.29
CA GLU A 211 6.53 -19.45 10.39
C GLU A 211 5.88 -20.19 9.20
N VAL A 212 4.81 -19.61 8.61
CA VAL A 212 4.12 -20.18 7.44
C VAL A 212 5.00 -20.13 6.19
N PHE A 213 5.96 -19.19 6.14
CA PHE A 213 6.81 -18.97 4.97
C PHE A 213 8.15 -19.70 5.04
N VAL A 214 8.46 -20.37 6.16
CA VAL A 214 9.71 -21.11 6.32
C VAL A 214 9.87 -22.16 5.20
N GLY A 215 11.03 -22.12 4.52
CA GLY A 215 11.35 -23.02 3.41
C GLY A 215 10.66 -22.66 2.08
N THR A 216 9.97 -21.55 1.99
CA THR A 216 9.41 -21.03 0.72
C THR A 216 10.28 -19.90 0.20
N ASP A 217 10.94 -20.15 -0.94
CA ASP A 217 11.75 -19.11 -1.59
C ASP A 217 10.89 -17.99 -2.20
N GLY A 218 11.36 -16.75 -2.04
CA GLY A 218 10.70 -15.56 -2.60
C GLY A 218 9.40 -15.16 -1.92
N VAL A 219 9.14 -15.63 -0.68
CA VAL A 219 8.06 -15.10 0.19
C VAL A 219 8.64 -14.70 1.54
N VAL A 220 8.38 -13.48 1.98
CA VAL A 220 8.84 -12.95 3.27
C VAL A 220 7.74 -12.21 4.00
N PHE A 221 7.85 -12.08 5.32
CA PHE A 221 7.03 -11.14 6.08
C PHE A 221 7.69 -9.75 6.06
N ALA A 222 6.88 -8.71 5.92
CA ALA A 222 7.34 -7.33 5.89
C ALA A 222 8.10 -6.95 7.17
N GLU A 223 9.20 -6.24 7.01
CA GLU A 223 9.98 -5.65 8.09
C GLU A 223 9.96 -4.13 7.96
N GLU A 224 9.47 -3.43 8.98
CA GLU A 224 9.43 -1.96 8.96
C GLU A 224 10.84 -1.35 8.91
N GLY A 225 11.00 -0.30 8.12
CA GLY A 225 12.29 0.33 7.85
C GLY A 225 13.14 -0.38 6.78
N LYS A 226 12.80 -1.63 6.42
CA LYS A 226 13.55 -2.38 5.41
C LYS A 226 13.30 -1.82 4.01
N VAL A 227 14.37 -1.81 3.22
CA VAL A 227 14.36 -1.43 1.80
C VAL A 227 14.56 -2.67 0.94
N TYR A 228 13.74 -2.79 -0.10
CA TYR A 228 13.82 -3.84 -1.11
C TYR A 228 14.08 -3.21 -2.47
N GLU A 229 15.01 -3.79 -3.23
CA GLU A 229 15.24 -3.41 -4.64
C GLU A 229 14.17 -4.06 -5.53
N ILE A 230 13.63 -3.28 -6.49
CA ILE A 230 12.59 -3.70 -7.43
C ILE A 230 13.19 -3.78 -8.84
#